data_958e3f607a8741783e767b3e63bcc885
#
_entry.id   958e3f607a8741783e767b3e63bcc885
#
_cell.length_a   1.000
_cell.length_b   1.000
_cell.length_c   1.000
_cell.angle_alpha   90.00
_cell.angle_beta   90.00
_cell.angle_gamma   90.00
#
_symmetry.space_group_name_H-M   'P 1'
#
loop_
_entity.id
_entity.type
_entity.pdbx_description
1 polymer ?
#
loop_
_entity_poly.entity_id
_entity_poly.type
_entity_poly.pdbx_seq_one_letter_code
_entity_poly.pdbx_strand_id
1 'polypeptide(L)'
;GYQYEKVNEQYKTPPETEERRQEKKKSNKNQPQRLLLTWLVEHPEMYQYIRAYIGADDFIEPLYHSVAIMLFEQLDDEEKINPAAILSRFTNAEEQKEIAAIFNTHLKYGLSSEDEDKALSDVVRKVKLASIEDEMVHTSDIVRWQELLSLKNKMQKFSISRS
;
A
#
# COMPACT_ATOMS: atom_id res chain seq x y z
N GLY A 1 -3.87 -14.56 -44.16
CA GLY A 1 -3.73 -13.72 -45.22
C GLY A 1 -3.99 -12.26 -44.92
N TYR A 2 -4.21 -11.52 -45.95
CA TYR A 2 -4.35 -10.09 -45.97
C TYR A 2 -5.50 -9.55 -45.07
N GLN A 3 -6.57 -10.31 -44.96
CA GLN A 3 -7.71 -9.94 -44.11
C GLN A 3 -7.42 -10.12 -42.60
N TYR A 4 -6.51 -11.00 -42.26
CA TYR A 4 -6.12 -11.24 -40.88
C TYR A 4 -5.32 -10.06 -40.28
N GLU A 5 -4.46 -9.45 -41.04
CA GLU A 5 -3.68 -8.29 -40.62
C GLU A 5 -4.57 -7.06 -40.40
N LYS A 6 -5.57 -6.84 -41.27
CA LYS A 6 -6.53 -5.73 -41.08
C LYS A 6 -7.41 -5.89 -39.86
N VAL A 7 -7.82 -7.10 -39.52
CA VAL A 7 -8.64 -7.38 -38.33
C VAL A 7 -7.82 -7.16 -37.07
N ASN A 8 -6.53 -7.56 -37.06
CA ASN A 8 -5.64 -7.32 -35.92
C ASN A 8 -5.38 -5.82 -35.68
N GLU A 9 -5.28 -5.01 -36.72
CA GLU A 9 -5.11 -3.56 -36.58
C GLU A 9 -6.34 -2.89 -35.94
N GLN A 10 -7.55 -3.40 -36.18
CA GLN A 10 -8.78 -2.87 -35.58
C GLN A 10 -8.88 -3.15 -34.09
N TYR A 11 -8.19 -4.17 -33.58
CA TYR A 11 -8.20 -4.56 -32.17
C TYR A 11 -6.96 -4.08 -31.40
N LYS A 12 -6.06 -3.31 -32.01
CA LYS A 12 -4.94 -2.72 -31.31
C LYS A 12 -5.44 -1.71 -30.30
N THR A 13 -4.97 -1.85 -29.06
CA THR A 13 -5.23 -0.89 -28.00
C THR A 13 -4.81 0.50 -28.46
N PRO A 14 -5.66 1.53 -28.36
CA PRO A 14 -5.26 2.88 -28.71
C PRO A 14 -4.06 3.32 -27.89
N PRO A 15 -3.18 4.18 -28.45
CA PRO A 15 -2.03 4.70 -27.69
C PRO A 15 -2.48 5.35 -26.40
N GLU A 16 -1.77 5.06 -25.32
CA GLU A 16 -2.07 5.61 -24.00
C GLU A 16 -1.96 7.13 -23.99
N THR A 17 -2.98 7.77 -23.43
CA THR A 17 -2.93 9.21 -23.18
C THR A 17 -1.99 9.50 -22.01
N GLU A 18 -1.45 10.71 -21.94
CA GLU A 18 -0.61 11.16 -20.83
C GLU A 18 -1.33 10.99 -19.49
N GLU A 19 -2.62 11.27 -19.44
CA GLU A 19 -3.46 11.08 -18.24
C GLU A 19 -3.49 9.63 -17.79
N ARG A 20 -3.65 8.69 -18.74
CA ARG A 20 -3.66 7.25 -18.42
C ARG A 20 -2.31 6.77 -17.91
N ARG A 21 -1.21 7.28 -18.46
CA ARG A 21 0.15 6.97 -17.97
C ARG A 21 0.35 7.45 -16.55
N GLN A 22 -0.10 8.66 -16.25
CA GLN A 22 0.01 9.22 -14.91
C GLN A 22 -0.87 8.46 -13.91
N GLU A 23 -2.08 8.05 -14.30
CA GLU A 23 -2.96 7.22 -13.47
C GLU A 23 -2.33 5.86 -13.17
N LYS A 24 -1.73 5.21 -14.17
CA LYS A 24 -1.03 3.94 -13.99
C LYS A 24 0.17 4.07 -13.08
N LYS A 25 0.97 5.12 -13.22
CA LYS A 25 2.12 5.40 -12.35
C LYS A 25 1.66 5.62 -10.92
N LYS A 26 0.59 6.39 -10.72
CA LYS A 26 0.01 6.66 -9.41
C LYS A 26 -0.55 5.38 -8.78
N SER A 27 -1.28 4.57 -9.54
CA SER A 27 -1.81 3.28 -9.11
C SER A 27 -0.68 2.33 -8.70
N ASN A 28 0.36 2.21 -9.52
CA ASN A 28 1.53 1.37 -9.22
C ASN A 28 2.27 1.84 -7.97
N LYS A 29 2.40 3.15 -7.79
CA LYS A 29 3.05 3.74 -6.63
C LYS A 29 2.29 3.45 -5.33
N ASN A 30 0.96 3.41 -5.39
CA ASN A 30 0.09 3.21 -4.23
C ASN A 30 -0.26 1.74 -3.98
N GLN A 31 0.11 0.84 -4.89
CA GLN A 31 -0.16 -0.58 -4.77
C GLN A 31 0.39 -1.21 -3.49
N PRO A 32 1.62 -0.90 -3.04
CA PRO A 32 2.12 -1.42 -1.78
C PRO A 32 1.27 -1.01 -0.57
N GLN A 33 0.73 0.21 -0.56
CA GLN A 33 -0.14 0.68 0.52
C GLN A 33 -1.42 -0.15 0.60
N ARG A 34 -2.08 -0.37 -0.55
CA ARG A 34 -3.27 -1.19 -0.64
C ARG A 34 -3.00 -2.62 -0.19
N LEU A 35 -1.91 -3.20 -0.66
CA LEU A 35 -1.51 -4.55 -0.32
C LEU A 35 -1.24 -4.71 1.17
N LEU A 36 -0.57 -3.73 1.78
CA LEU A 36 -0.28 -3.75 3.22
C LEU A 36 -1.56 -3.71 4.06
N LEU A 37 -2.53 -2.89 3.68
CA LEU A 37 -3.82 -2.84 4.37
C LEU A 37 -4.55 -4.18 4.28
N THR A 38 -4.61 -4.77 3.09
CA THR A 38 -5.22 -6.09 2.89
C THR A 38 -4.51 -7.16 3.73
N TRP A 39 -3.17 -7.09 3.78
CA TRP A 39 -2.37 -8.04 4.55
C TRP A 39 -2.70 -7.99 6.04
N LEU A 40 -2.80 -6.78 6.60
CA LEU A 40 -3.11 -6.60 8.02
C LEU A 40 -4.56 -6.98 8.36
N VAL A 41 -5.48 -6.82 7.41
CA VAL A 41 -6.86 -7.29 7.59
C VAL A 41 -6.90 -8.81 7.66
N GLU A 42 -6.15 -9.48 6.81
CA GLU A 42 -6.13 -10.96 6.74
C GLU A 42 -5.27 -11.57 7.84
N HIS A 43 -4.17 -10.90 8.22
CA HIS A 43 -3.22 -11.35 9.22
C HIS A 43 -2.95 -10.26 10.25
N PRO A 44 -3.96 -9.92 11.09
CA PRO A 44 -3.80 -8.83 12.08
C PRO A 44 -2.69 -9.08 13.10
N GLU A 45 -2.34 -10.35 13.35
CA GLU A 45 -1.25 -10.73 14.24
C GLU A 45 0.12 -10.21 13.77
N MET A 46 0.26 -9.90 12.49
CA MET A 46 1.52 -9.38 11.96
C MET A 46 1.79 -7.92 12.33
N TYR A 47 0.75 -7.19 12.74
CA TYR A 47 0.87 -5.79 13.13
C TYR A 47 1.91 -5.57 14.24
N GLN A 48 1.98 -6.48 15.21
CA GLN A 48 2.94 -6.38 16.33
C GLN A 48 4.40 -6.30 15.87
N TYR A 49 4.71 -6.90 14.72
CA TYR A 49 6.10 -6.95 14.21
C TYR A 49 6.46 -5.74 13.36
N ILE A 50 5.49 -4.95 12.92
CA ILE A 50 5.73 -3.82 12.02
C ILE A 50 5.34 -2.47 12.62
N ARG A 51 4.56 -2.44 13.70
CA ARG A 51 4.00 -1.21 14.28
C ARG A 51 5.07 -0.20 14.73
N ALA A 52 6.26 -0.64 15.06
CA ALA A 52 7.36 0.24 15.47
C ALA A 52 8.01 0.98 14.27
N TYR A 53 7.76 0.50 13.06
CA TYR A 53 8.44 1.00 11.85
C TYR A 53 7.51 1.74 10.92
N ILE A 54 6.21 1.51 11.02
CA ILE A 54 5.22 2.09 10.11
C ILE A 54 4.00 2.57 10.89
N GLY A 55 3.46 3.70 10.48
CA GLY A 55 2.24 4.27 11.02
C GLY A 55 1.28 4.68 9.90
N ALA A 56 0.09 5.13 10.29
CA ALA A 56 -0.91 5.58 9.33
C ALA A 56 -0.41 6.75 8.46
N ASP A 57 0.47 7.60 9.01
CA ASP A 57 1.03 8.74 8.29
C ASP A 57 1.95 8.32 7.13
N ASP A 58 2.38 7.07 7.09
CA ASP A 58 3.21 6.56 6.01
C ASP A 58 2.39 6.18 4.76
N PHE A 59 1.07 6.16 4.89
CA PHE A 59 0.15 5.95 3.78
C PHE A 59 -0.13 7.30 3.12
N ILE A 60 0.56 7.58 2.02
CA ILE A 60 0.52 8.89 1.36
C ILE A 60 -0.71 9.10 0.48
N GLU A 61 -1.37 8.02 0.05
CA GLU A 61 -2.64 8.13 -0.66
C GLU A 61 -3.75 8.49 0.33
N PRO A 62 -4.52 9.58 0.10
CA PRO A 62 -5.52 10.04 1.08
C PRO A 62 -6.53 8.99 1.51
N LEU A 63 -7.04 8.17 0.58
CA LEU A 63 -8.00 7.12 0.92
C LEU A 63 -7.36 6.06 1.82
N TYR A 64 -6.19 5.58 1.45
CA TYR A 64 -5.49 4.57 2.23
C TYR A 64 -5.02 5.10 3.57
N HIS A 65 -4.64 6.38 3.64
CA HIS A 65 -4.31 7.06 4.88
C HIS A 65 -5.50 7.04 5.85
N SER A 66 -6.68 7.41 5.36
CA SER A 66 -7.91 7.41 6.18
C SER A 66 -8.26 6.01 6.67
N VAL A 67 -8.16 5.00 5.80
CA VAL A 67 -8.39 3.60 6.18
C VAL A 67 -7.36 3.14 7.21
N ALA A 68 -6.09 3.49 7.00
CA ALA A 68 -5.00 3.10 7.90
C ALA A 68 -5.18 3.68 9.30
N ILE A 69 -5.62 4.93 9.42
CA ILE A 69 -5.90 5.54 10.73
C ILE A 69 -6.90 4.69 11.51
N MET A 70 -8.01 4.33 10.89
CA MET A 70 -9.07 3.58 11.55
C MET A 70 -8.68 2.12 11.81
N LEU A 71 -8.02 1.49 10.85
CA LEU A 71 -7.58 0.11 10.99
C LEU A 71 -6.52 -0.04 12.09
N PHE A 72 -5.54 0.86 12.12
CA PHE A 72 -4.47 0.82 13.12
C PHE A 72 -5.00 1.11 14.52
N GLU A 73 -5.99 1.98 14.63
CA GLU A 73 -6.69 2.24 15.89
C GLU A 73 -7.35 0.96 16.44
N GLN A 74 -8.04 0.23 15.57
CA GLN A 74 -8.65 -1.07 15.95
C GLN A 74 -7.58 -2.09 16.34
N LEU A 75 -6.47 -2.15 15.61
CA LEU A 75 -5.37 -3.07 15.90
C LEU A 75 -4.65 -2.71 17.21
N ASP A 76 -4.44 -1.42 17.49
CA ASP A 76 -3.82 -0.94 18.72
C ASP A 76 -4.67 -1.23 19.95
N ASP A 77 -6.00 -1.18 19.82
CA ASP A 77 -6.94 -1.47 20.90
C ASP A 77 -7.16 -2.98 21.07
N GLU A 78 -6.47 -3.82 20.31
CA GLU A 78 -6.61 -5.26 20.29
C GLU A 78 -8.06 -5.71 20.01
N GLU A 79 -8.83 -4.85 19.38
CA GLU A 79 -10.20 -5.15 19.00
C GLU A 79 -10.23 -6.01 17.74
N LYS A 80 -11.33 -6.75 17.58
CA LYS A 80 -11.59 -7.44 16.33
C LYS A 80 -11.76 -6.41 15.23
N ILE A 81 -11.11 -6.63 14.09
CA ILE A 81 -11.27 -5.77 12.92
C ILE A 81 -12.74 -5.70 12.54
N ASN A 82 -13.25 -4.47 12.46
CA ASN A 82 -14.65 -4.20 12.11
C ASN A 82 -14.69 -3.43 10.78
N PRO A 83 -14.78 -4.14 9.64
CA PRO A 83 -14.81 -3.48 8.33
C PRO A 83 -16.00 -2.55 8.15
N ALA A 84 -17.16 -2.92 8.70
CA ALA A 84 -18.38 -2.11 8.58
C ALA A 84 -18.21 -0.73 9.21
N ALA A 85 -17.53 -0.65 10.36
CA ALA A 85 -17.29 0.62 11.04
C ALA A 85 -16.40 1.54 10.19
N ILE A 86 -15.41 0.96 9.52
CA ILE A 86 -14.52 1.73 8.62
C ILE A 86 -15.30 2.18 7.37
N LEU A 87 -16.01 1.24 6.75
CA LEU A 87 -16.76 1.50 5.52
C LEU A 87 -17.83 2.58 5.72
N SER A 88 -18.47 2.61 6.89
CA SER A 88 -19.54 3.57 7.19
C SER A 88 -19.07 5.04 7.25
N ARG A 89 -17.77 5.27 7.35
CA ARG A 89 -17.19 6.61 7.37
C ARG A 89 -17.09 7.25 5.99
N PHE A 90 -17.34 6.49 4.93
CA PHE A 90 -17.19 6.94 3.56
C PHE A 90 -18.57 6.97 2.89
N THR A 91 -18.86 8.06 2.18
CA THR A 91 -20.14 8.25 1.48
C THR A 91 -20.01 8.11 -0.04
N ASN A 92 -18.81 8.21 -0.57
CA ASN A 92 -18.52 8.08 -1.99
C ASN A 92 -18.54 6.61 -2.39
N ALA A 93 -19.33 6.28 -3.42
CA ALA A 93 -19.51 4.89 -3.88
C ALA A 93 -18.19 4.26 -4.38
N GLU A 94 -17.36 5.03 -5.07
CA GLU A 94 -16.07 4.53 -5.58
C GLU A 94 -15.10 4.22 -4.44
N GLU A 95 -15.07 5.08 -3.42
CA GLU A 95 -14.25 4.86 -2.22
C GLU A 95 -14.74 3.64 -1.46
N GLN A 96 -16.05 3.50 -1.27
CA GLN A 96 -16.64 2.33 -0.60
C GLN A 96 -16.31 1.04 -1.33
N LYS A 97 -16.32 1.05 -2.66
CA LYS A 97 -15.96 -0.10 -3.49
C LYS A 97 -14.50 -0.49 -3.28
N GLU A 98 -13.60 0.48 -3.28
CA GLU A 98 -12.16 0.24 -3.06
C GLU A 98 -11.90 -0.31 -1.65
N ILE A 99 -12.54 0.27 -0.63
CA ILE A 99 -12.39 -0.18 0.75
C ILE A 99 -12.94 -1.60 0.91
N ALA A 100 -14.10 -1.88 0.34
CA ALA A 100 -14.66 -3.24 0.35
C ALA A 100 -13.70 -4.25 -0.29
N ALA A 101 -13.03 -3.86 -1.38
CA ALA A 101 -12.05 -4.70 -2.04
C ALA A 101 -10.84 -4.99 -1.13
N ILE A 102 -10.37 -4.00 -0.36
CA ILE A 102 -9.29 -4.19 0.60
C ILE A 102 -9.67 -5.27 1.64
N PHE A 103 -10.89 -5.22 2.16
CA PHE A 103 -11.35 -6.16 3.18
C PHE A 103 -11.72 -7.54 2.65
N ASN A 104 -12.08 -7.65 1.37
CA ASN A 104 -12.57 -8.89 0.77
C ASN A 104 -11.54 -9.60 -0.11
N THR A 105 -10.37 -9.00 -0.33
CA THR A 105 -9.31 -9.62 -1.11
C THR A 105 -8.57 -10.63 -0.22
N HIS A 106 -8.48 -11.87 -0.70
CA HIS A 106 -7.71 -12.92 -0.04
C HIS A 106 -6.36 -13.05 -0.75
N LEU A 107 -5.30 -12.94 0.04
CA LEU A 107 -3.95 -13.10 -0.46
C LEU A 107 -3.67 -14.59 -0.58
N LYS A 108 -3.26 -15.02 -1.78
CA LYS A 108 -2.96 -16.43 -2.03
C LYS A 108 -1.50 -16.71 -1.71
N TYR A 109 -1.25 -17.39 -0.60
CA TYR A 109 0.11 -17.82 -0.23
C TYR A 109 0.17 -19.33 -0.18
N GLY A 110 0.98 -19.91 -1.05
CA GLY A 110 1.53 -21.22 -0.85
C GLY A 110 2.95 -21.14 -0.31
N LEU A 111 3.25 -20.09 0.47
CA LEU A 111 4.60 -19.77 0.91
C LEU A 111 4.84 -20.27 2.36
N SER A 112 6.11 -20.58 2.66
CA SER A 112 6.52 -20.82 4.04
C SER A 112 6.41 -19.53 4.88
N SER A 113 6.41 -19.66 6.21
CA SER A 113 6.39 -18.49 7.11
C SER A 113 7.56 -17.54 6.83
N GLU A 114 8.72 -18.10 6.51
CA GLU A 114 9.93 -17.31 6.18
C GLU A 114 9.71 -16.50 4.90
N ASP A 115 9.14 -17.09 3.87
CA ASP A 115 8.86 -16.42 2.61
C ASP A 115 7.76 -15.34 2.76
N GLU A 116 6.76 -15.60 3.59
CA GLU A 116 5.73 -14.61 3.95
C GLU A 116 6.36 -13.41 4.64
N ASP A 117 7.26 -13.64 5.58
CA ASP A 117 7.95 -12.56 6.31
C ASP A 117 8.80 -11.71 5.37
N LYS A 118 9.48 -12.33 4.41
CA LYS A 118 10.25 -11.62 3.40
C LYS A 118 9.35 -10.77 2.50
N ALA A 119 8.24 -11.32 2.06
CA ALA A 119 7.28 -10.63 1.21
C ALA A 119 6.64 -9.45 1.95
N LEU A 120 6.23 -9.65 3.19
CA LEU A 120 5.66 -8.57 4.01
C LEU A 120 6.71 -7.49 4.32
N SER A 121 7.94 -7.90 4.64
CA SER A 121 9.05 -6.96 4.86
C SER A 121 9.28 -6.07 3.64
N ASP A 122 9.20 -6.65 2.44
CA ASP A 122 9.35 -5.90 1.19
C ASP A 122 8.22 -4.87 1.01
N VAL A 123 6.99 -5.26 1.29
CA VAL A 123 5.83 -4.36 1.20
C VAL A 123 5.94 -3.21 2.21
N VAL A 124 6.27 -3.51 3.46
CA VAL A 124 6.47 -2.50 4.50
C VAL A 124 7.58 -1.52 4.10
N ARG A 125 8.68 -2.06 3.59
CA ARG A 125 9.81 -1.26 3.12
C ARG A 125 9.36 -0.29 2.01
N LYS A 126 8.62 -0.77 1.03
CA LYS A 126 8.14 0.05 -0.09
C LYS A 126 7.21 1.17 0.37
N VAL A 127 6.28 0.87 1.28
CA VAL A 127 5.37 1.89 1.84
C VAL A 127 6.18 2.94 2.61
N LYS A 128 7.08 2.51 3.47
CA LYS A 128 7.89 3.44 4.29
C LYS A 128 8.84 4.28 3.44
N LEU A 129 9.51 3.68 2.47
CA LEU A 129 10.45 4.42 1.60
C LEU A 129 9.70 5.46 0.75
N ALA A 130 8.53 5.15 0.23
CA ALA A 130 7.71 6.12 -0.50
C ALA A 130 7.29 7.29 0.38
N SER A 131 6.92 7.02 1.63
CA SER A 131 6.57 8.06 2.62
C SER A 131 7.76 8.96 2.92
N ILE A 132 8.93 8.38 3.15
CA ILE A 132 10.17 9.13 3.42
C ILE A 132 10.53 10.01 2.22
N GLU A 133 10.51 9.47 1.02
CA GLU A 133 10.82 10.20 -0.21
C GLU A 133 9.84 11.35 -0.44
N ASP A 134 8.57 11.13 -0.16
CA ASP A 134 7.53 12.16 -0.26
C ASP A 134 7.81 13.33 0.70
N GLU A 135 8.16 13.03 1.94
CA GLU A 135 8.52 14.06 2.92
C GLU A 135 9.80 14.78 2.52
N MET A 136 10.81 14.06 2.02
CA MET A 136 12.08 14.66 1.57
C MET A 136 11.87 15.69 0.45
N VAL A 137 10.96 15.40 -0.48
CA VAL A 137 10.63 16.31 -1.59
C VAL A 137 9.95 17.59 -1.09
N HIS A 138 9.15 17.50 -0.03
CA HIS A 138 8.32 18.61 0.45
C HIS A 138 8.94 19.40 1.59
N THR A 139 9.98 18.89 2.26
CA THR A 139 10.62 19.61 3.37
C THR A 139 11.70 20.56 2.87
N SER A 140 11.74 21.76 3.44
CA SER A 140 12.83 22.73 3.26
C SER A 140 13.81 22.75 4.43
N ASP A 141 13.56 21.95 5.47
CA ASP A 141 14.40 21.84 6.66
C ASP A 141 15.54 20.85 6.39
N ILE A 142 16.78 21.35 6.37
CA ILE A 142 17.97 20.54 6.11
C ILE A 142 18.18 19.47 7.20
N VAL A 143 17.94 19.82 8.46
CA VAL A 143 18.09 18.87 9.57
C VAL A 143 17.11 17.73 9.42
N ARG A 144 15.84 18.03 9.12
CA ARG A 144 14.83 17.01 8.87
C ARG A 144 15.17 16.16 7.67
N TRP A 145 15.67 16.78 6.60
CA TRP A 145 16.08 16.07 5.39
C TRP A 145 17.19 15.05 5.68
N GLN A 146 18.17 15.42 6.50
CA GLN A 146 19.24 14.53 6.92
C GLN A 146 18.74 13.37 7.79
N GLU A 147 17.79 13.65 8.69
CA GLU A 147 17.13 12.60 9.48
C GLU A 147 16.41 11.61 8.60
N LEU A 148 15.69 12.11 7.58
CA LEU A 148 14.97 11.29 6.62
C LEU A 148 15.93 10.42 5.79
N LEU A 149 17.07 10.97 5.38
CA LEU A 149 18.08 10.22 4.65
C LEU A 149 18.63 9.06 5.48
N SER A 150 18.90 9.31 6.77
CA SER A 150 19.33 8.29 7.72
C SER A 150 18.27 7.19 7.89
N LEU A 151 17.02 7.60 8.03
CA LEU A 151 15.89 6.67 8.16
C LEU A 151 15.70 5.84 6.88
N LYS A 152 15.85 6.46 5.72
CA LYS A 152 15.81 5.77 4.43
C LYS A 152 16.85 4.65 4.36
N ASN A 153 18.09 4.95 4.78
CA ASN A 153 19.17 3.96 4.79
C ASN A 153 18.88 2.80 5.73
N LYS A 154 18.30 3.09 6.90
CA LYS A 154 17.89 2.04 7.86
C LYS A 154 16.76 1.17 7.28
N MET A 155 15.77 1.79 6.65
CA MET A 155 14.63 1.06 6.10
C MET A 155 14.99 0.16 4.91
N GLN A 156 16.01 0.50 4.16
CA GLN A 156 16.50 -0.36 3.07
C GLN A 156 16.97 -1.73 3.58
N LYS A 157 17.35 -1.82 4.85
CA LYS A 157 17.82 -3.05 5.50
C LYS A 157 16.74 -3.71 6.38
N PHE A 158 15.55 -3.13 6.41
CA PHE A 158 14.47 -3.62 7.26
C PHE A 158 14.06 -5.06 6.92
N SER A 159 13.89 -5.87 7.95
CA SER A 159 13.37 -7.22 7.85
C SER A 159 12.59 -7.54 9.12
N ILE A 160 11.47 -8.24 8.96
CA ILE A 160 10.65 -8.68 10.10
C ILE A 160 11.43 -9.74 10.89
N SER A 161 11.45 -9.58 12.22
CA SER A 161 12.02 -10.56 13.13
C SER A 161 10.93 -11.04 14.10
N ARG A 162 10.67 -12.34 14.11
CA ARG A 162 9.70 -12.97 15.02
C ARG A 162 10.33 -13.45 16.31
N SER A 163 11.64 -13.31 16.44
CA SER A 163 12.38 -13.70 17.64
C SER A 163 12.37 -12.65 18.74
#